data_b384b7b80791c32589c436ac36ab139c
#
_entry.id   b384b7b80791c32589c436ac36ab139c
#
_cell.length_a   1.000
_cell.length_b   1.000
_cell.length_c   1.000
_cell.angle_alpha   90.00
_cell.angle_beta   90.00
_cell.angle_gamma   90.00
#
_symmetry.space_group_name_H-M   'P 1'
#
loop_
_entity.id
_entity.type
_entity.pdbx_description
1 polymer ?
#
loop_
_entity_poly.entity_id
_entity_poly.type
_entity_poly.pdbx_seq_one_letter_code
_entity_poly.pdbx_strand_id
1 'polypeptide(L)'
;QFNNAKTMGGISIGKNNLTDSTNDGRNHPETRDENSQIAIGRDNTATHLDTIAIGRDTHATGSGATALGARADASGNNSIAIGQSGKTSPRVIASGVNSIAIGMQSQTEGESAVALGAGTRANGQFGVAVGHIAKANATKGTALGDATNASIAEGVALGSSSVTTTDKGVLGYNPSDPHE
;
A
#
# COMPACT_ATOMS: atom_id res chain seq x y z
N GLN A 1 -18.61 -17.53 17.97
CA GLN A 1 -17.83 -16.68 17.04
C GLN A 1 -17.23 -15.56 17.89
N PHE A 2 -15.96 -15.69 18.22
CA PHE A 2 -15.33 -14.89 19.27
C PHE A 2 -14.25 -14.01 18.67
N ASN A 3 -14.16 -12.76 19.17
CA ASN A 3 -12.95 -11.96 18.98
C ASN A 3 -11.81 -12.63 19.75
N ASN A 4 -10.65 -12.70 19.16
CA ASN A 4 -9.47 -13.30 19.75
C ASN A 4 -8.40 -12.22 19.99
N ALA A 5 -8.41 -11.63 21.19
CA ALA A 5 -7.40 -10.68 21.62
C ALA A 5 -6.34 -11.44 22.44
N LYS A 6 -5.20 -11.72 21.82
CA LYS A 6 -4.10 -12.46 22.47
C LYS A 6 -2.98 -11.55 23.02
N THR A 7 -3.15 -10.24 22.94
CA THR A 7 -2.13 -9.27 23.34
C THR A 7 -2.56 -8.42 24.52
N MET A 8 -1.62 -7.99 25.35
CA MET A 8 -1.90 -7.24 26.58
C MET A 8 -2.43 -5.81 26.34
N GLY A 9 -2.22 -5.22 25.17
CA GLY A 9 -2.71 -3.89 24.77
C GLY A 9 -3.69 -3.90 23.61
N GLY A 10 -4.11 -5.07 23.14
CA GLY A 10 -4.93 -5.20 21.93
C GLY A 10 -6.40 -4.79 22.14
N ILE A 11 -6.95 -4.03 21.18
CA ILE A 11 -8.37 -3.70 21.10
C ILE A 11 -9.01 -4.56 20.01
N SER A 12 -9.99 -5.40 20.38
CA SER A 12 -10.74 -6.23 19.44
C SER A 12 -12.24 -6.02 19.64
N ILE A 13 -12.89 -5.32 18.69
CA ILE A 13 -14.32 -4.97 18.77
C ILE A 13 -15.05 -5.48 17.53
N GLY A 14 -16.12 -6.26 17.71
CA GLY A 14 -16.96 -6.77 16.62
C GLY A 14 -16.99 -8.29 16.56
N LYS A 15 -16.79 -8.87 15.36
CA LYS A 15 -16.94 -10.31 15.13
C LYS A 15 -15.72 -10.91 14.44
N ASN A 16 -15.21 -12.03 14.96
CA ASN A 16 -14.10 -12.80 14.40
C ASN A 16 -12.82 -11.98 14.13
N ASN A 17 -12.56 -10.94 14.93
CA ASN A 17 -11.33 -10.20 14.80
C ASN A 17 -10.18 -10.92 15.51
N LEU A 18 -8.97 -10.83 14.96
CA LEU A 18 -7.74 -11.34 15.55
C LEU A 18 -6.78 -10.19 15.83
N THR A 19 -6.33 -10.08 17.07
CA THR A 19 -5.14 -9.31 17.45
C THR A 19 -4.11 -10.28 18.02
N ASP A 20 -2.94 -10.36 17.41
CA ASP A 20 -1.90 -11.33 17.82
C ASP A 20 -0.50 -10.76 17.55
N SER A 21 0.29 -10.58 18.59
CA SER A 21 1.67 -10.07 18.49
C SER A 21 2.73 -11.19 18.56
N THR A 22 2.33 -12.45 18.62
CA THR A 22 3.26 -13.55 18.90
C THR A 22 4.21 -13.86 17.74
N ASN A 23 4.16 -13.14 16.63
CA ASN A 23 4.89 -13.50 15.43
C ASN A 23 5.90 -12.42 14.95
N ASP A 24 6.46 -11.63 15.85
CA ASP A 24 7.49 -10.64 15.47
C ASP A 24 8.88 -11.25 15.27
N GLY A 25 9.03 -12.57 15.49
CA GLY A 25 10.29 -13.28 15.36
C GLY A 25 11.33 -12.90 16.44
N ARG A 26 10.96 -12.06 17.40
CA ARG A 26 11.82 -11.65 18.51
C ARG A 26 11.35 -12.34 19.79
N ASN A 27 12.22 -13.12 20.36
CA ASN A 27 12.02 -13.71 21.67
C ASN A 27 12.32 -12.63 22.73
N HIS A 28 11.30 -11.89 23.17
CA HIS A 28 11.43 -10.90 24.25
C HIS A 28 10.91 -11.47 25.57
N PRO A 29 11.72 -12.23 26.31
CA PRO A 29 11.26 -12.81 27.59
C PRO A 29 11.11 -11.79 28.71
N GLU A 30 11.57 -10.57 28.55
CA GLU A 30 11.73 -9.61 29.65
C GLU A 30 11.09 -8.22 29.40
N THR A 31 10.66 -7.89 28.20
CA THR A 31 9.95 -6.65 27.94
C THR A 31 8.46 -6.96 27.82
N ARG A 32 7.68 -6.35 28.67
CA ARG A 32 6.21 -6.34 28.54
C ARG A 32 5.89 -5.89 27.12
N ASP A 33 5.18 -6.74 26.39
CA ASP A 33 4.74 -6.43 25.04
C ASP A 33 3.91 -5.14 25.05
N GLU A 34 4.54 -4.01 24.78
CA GLU A 34 3.86 -2.71 24.57
C GLU A 34 3.18 -2.70 23.19
N ASN A 35 2.68 -3.85 22.77
CA ASN A 35 2.11 -4.07 21.44
C ASN A 35 0.64 -3.66 21.44
N SER A 36 0.35 -2.55 20.81
CA SER A 36 -1.00 -2.01 20.69
C SER A 36 -1.60 -2.36 19.32
N GLN A 37 -2.31 -3.48 19.22
CA GLN A 37 -3.07 -3.80 18.02
C GLN A 37 -4.51 -3.35 18.17
N ILE A 38 -5.09 -2.84 17.08
CA ILE A 38 -6.49 -2.48 17.00
C ILE A 38 -7.18 -3.26 15.88
N ALA A 39 -8.16 -4.07 16.20
CA ALA A 39 -9.00 -4.76 15.22
C ALA A 39 -10.48 -4.45 15.49
N ILE A 40 -11.11 -3.64 14.64
CA ILE A 40 -12.51 -3.20 14.82
C ILE A 40 -13.34 -3.55 13.59
N GLY A 41 -14.43 -4.28 13.77
CA GLY A 41 -15.37 -4.65 12.72
C GLY A 41 -15.56 -6.15 12.59
N ARG A 42 -15.40 -6.72 11.42
CA ARG A 42 -15.65 -8.15 11.17
C ARG A 42 -14.53 -8.79 10.36
N ASP A 43 -14.08 -9.94 10.82
CA ASP A 43 -13.08 -10.78 10.13
C ASP A 43 -11.75 -10.02 9.88
N ASN A 44 -11.35 -9.12 10.80
CA ASN A 44 -10.12 -8.34 10.67
C ASN A 44 -8.95 -9.04 11.35
N THR A 45 -7.75 -8.82 10.82
CA THR A 45 -6.49 -9.36 11.34
C THR A 45 -5.51 -8.22 11.59
N ALA A 46 -5.09 -8.04 12.82
CA ALA A 46 -4.04 -7.11 13.25
C ALA A 46 -2.97 -7.93 13.99
N THR A 47 -1.84 -8.21 13.31
CA THR A 47 -0.79 -9.09 13.84
C THR A 47 0.56 -8.42 13.68
N HIS A 48 1.32 -8.24 14.63
CA HIS A 48 2.57 -7.50 14.75
C HIS A 48 2.41 -6.21 15.55
N LEU A 49 3.54 -5.55 15.78
CA LEU A 49 3.63 -4.34 16.60
C LEU A 49 2.77 -3.20 16.02
N ASP A 50 1.98 -2.54 16.87
CA ASP A 50 1.29 -1.27 16.58
C ASP A 50 0.44 -1.26 15.29
N THR A 51 -0.23 -2.37 14.99
CA THR A 51 -1.06 -2.51 13.80
C THR A 51 -2.51 -2.07 14.03
N ILE A 52 -3.11 -1.49 13.00
CA ILE A 52 -4.50 -1.05 13.01
C ILE A 52 -5.26 -1.71 11.84
N ALA A 53 -6.27 -2.53 12.12
CA ALA A 53 -7.16 -3.13 11.13
C ALA A 53 -8.62 -2.78 11.46
N ILE A 54 -9.21 -1.87 10.69
CA ILE A 54 -10.59 -1.40 10.93
C ILE A 54 -11.43 -1.57 9.67
N GLY A 55 -12.49 -2.39 9.78
CA GLY A 55 -13.41 -2.61 8.67
C GLY A 55 -13.97 -4.02 8.59
N ARG A 56 -13.93 -4.60 7.41
CA ARG A 56 -14.39 -5.96 7.13
C ARG A 56 -13.36 -6.70 6.27
N ASP A 57 -12.88 -7.83 6.76
CA ASP A 57 -11.86 -8.63 6.05
C ASP A 57 -10.61 -7.80 5.75
N THR A 58 -10.19 -6.96 6.71
CA THR A 58 -8.98 -6.13 6.63
C THR A 58 -7.80 -6.81 7.29
N HIS A 59 -6.62 -6.66 6.72
CA HIS A 59 -5.40 -7.25 7.21
C HIS A 59 -4.32 -6.19 7.42
N ALA A 60 -3.87 -6.01 8.64
CA ALA A 60 -2.70 -5.22 9.00
C ALA A 60 -1.66 -6.18 9.58
N THR A 61 -0.71 -6.61 8.75
CA THR A 61 0.24 -7.67 9.08
C THR A 61 1.71 -7.25 9.03
N GLY A 62 2.02 -6.03 8.58
CA GLY A 62 3.34 -5.43 8.76
C GLY A 62 3.44 -4.67 10.08
N SER A 63 4.60 -4.64 10.74
CA SER A 63 4.78 -3.80 11.96
C SER A 63 4.49 -2.33 11.66
N GLY A 64 3.70 -1.66 12.51
CA GLY A 64 3.27 -0.28 12.30
C GLY A 64 2.26 -0.10 11.15
N ALA A 65 1.71 -1.19 10.60
CA ALA A 65 0.82 -1.12 9.44
C ALA A 65 -0.60 -0.67 9.82
N THR A 66 -1.23 0.08 8.92
CA THR A 66 -2.61 0.55 9.07
C THR A 66 -3.46 0.12 7.87
N ALA A 67 -4.52 -0.65 8.11
CA ALA A 67 -5.48 -1.08 7.10
C ALA A 67 -6.90 -0.61 7.46
N LEU A 68 -7.50 0.23 6.63
CA LEU A 68 -8.84 0.79 6.88
C LEU A 68 -9.80 0.55 5.70
N GLY A 69 -10.98 0.02 5.98
CA GLY A 69 -12.05 -0.16 5.01
C GLY A 69 -12.48 -1.62 4.83
N ALA A 70 -12.95 -1.99 3.65
CA ALA A 70 -13.29 -3.37 3.36
C ALA A 70 -12.27 -3.99 2.43
N ARG A 71 -11.63 -5.08 2.88
CA ARG A 71 -10.59 -5.80 2.13
C ARG A 71 -9.36 -4.95 1.83
N ALA A 72 -8.95 -4.11 2.78
CA ALA A 72 -7.66 -3.45 2.76
C ALA A 72 -6.59 -4.40 3.34
N ASP A 73 -5.39 -4.39 2.76
CA ASP A 73 -4.27 -5.25 3.12
C ASP A 73 -2.98 -4.42 3.22
N ALA A 74 -2.52 -4.21 4.43
CA ALA A 74 -1.28 -3.50 4.74
C ALA A 74 -0.27 -4.50 5.31
N SER A 75 0.52 -5.11 4.42
CA SER A 75 1.47 -6.16 4.78
C SER A 75 2.93 -5.69 4.82
N GLY A 76 3.23 -4.54 4.26
CA GLY A 76 4.54 -3.90 4.43
C GLY A 76 4.69 -3.26 5.82
N ASN A 77 5.91 -3.25 6.37
CA ASN A 77 6.18 -2.52 7.62
C ASN A 77 5.93 -1.02 7.41
N ASN A 78 5.25 -0.38 8.39
CA ASN A 78 4.83 1.02 8.34
C ASN A 78 4.00 1.37 7.10
N SER A 79 3.31 0.40 6.50
CA SER A 79 2.48 0.62 5.33
C SER A 79 1.05 1.07 5.68
N ILE A 80 0.42 1.79 4.76
CA ILE A 80 -0.94 2.29 4.91
C ILE A 80 -1.79 1.82 3.72
N ALA A 81 -2.87 1.07 3.98
CA ALA A 81 -3.84 0.67 2.98
C ALA A 81 -5.24 1.18 3.37
N ILE A 82 -5.77 2.14 2.62
CA ILE A 82 -7.08 2.74 2.92
C ILE A 82 -7.99 2.67 1.71
N GLY A 83 -9.17 2.10 1.88
CA GLY A 83 -10.17 2.06 0.83
C GLY A 83 -11.05 0.83 0.90
N GLN A 84 -11.87 0.66 -0.11
CA GLN A 84 -12.81 -0.43 -0.17
C GLN A 84 -12.66 -1.21 -1.47
N SER A 85 -12.73 -2.53 -1.39
CA SER A 85 -12.81 -3.42 -2.55
C SER A 85 -14.02 -4.33 -2.45
N GLY A 86 -14.65 -4.61 -3.58
CA GLY A 86 -15.73 -5.60 -3.68
C GLY A 86 -15.21 -7.03 -3.46
N LYS A 87 -16.11 -7.98 -3.20
CA LYS A 87 -15.73 -9.38 -2.95
C LYS A 87 -15.00 -10.03 -4.13
N THR A 88 -15.30 -9.62 -5.33
CA THR A 88 -14.73 -10.12 -6.59
C THR A 88 -13.63 -9.23 -7.16
N SER A 89 -13.37 -8.09 -6.54
CA SER A 89 -12.37 -7.11 -6.99
C SER A 89 -11.03 -7.29 -6.26
N PRO A 90 -9.90 -6.91 -6.86
CA PRO A 90 -8.62 -6.88 -6.15
C PRO A 90 -8.70 -6.08 -4.85
N ARG A 91 -7.94 -6.48 -3.85
CA ARG A 91 -7.81 -5.74 -2.58
C ARG A 91 -7.15 -4.38 -2.80
N VAL A 92 -7.31 -3.48 -1.82
CA VAL A 92 -6.39 -2.36 -1.64
C VAL A 92 -5.14 -2.92 -0.97
N ILE A 93 -3.97 -2.79 -1.60
CA ILE A 93 -2.75 -3.47 -1.13
C ILE A 93 -1.62 -2.46 -0.92
N ALA A 94 -1.04 -2.46 0.26
CA ALA A 94 0.20 -1.77 0.58
C ALA A 94 1.20 -2.80 1.12
N SER A 95 2.00 -3.40 0.23
CA SER A 95 2.96 -4.46 0.56
C SER A 95 4.41 -3.99 0.62
N GLY A 96 4.74 -2.86 0.02
CA GLY A 96 6.06 -2.25 0.17
C GLY A 96 6.28 -1.68 1.57
N VAL A 97 7.51 -1.74 2.08
CA VAL A 97 7.89 -1.06 3.33
C VAL A 97 7.70 0.45 3.18
N ASN A 98 7.11 1.10 4.18
CA ASN A 98 6.79 2.54 4.18
C ASN A 98 5.86 2.97 3.02
N SER A 99 5.10 2.06 2.41
CA SER A 99 4.25 2.36 1.27
C SER A 99 2.85 2.84 1.65
N ILE A 100 2.20 3.61 0.76
CA ILE A 100 0.86 4.16 0.97
C ILE A 100 -0.02 3.82 -0.23
N ALA A 101 -1.12 3.07 -0.01
CA ALA A 101 -2.14 2.77 -1.01
C ALA A 101 -3.50 3.29 -0.54
N ILE A 102 -4.02 4.33 -1.18
CA ILE A 102 -5.32 4.95 -0.83
C ILE A 102 -6.21 5.01 -2.06
N GLY A 103 -7.38 4.40 -1.96
CA GLY A 103 -8.39 4.33 -3.00
C GLY A 103 -8.83 2.91 -3.32
N MET A 104 -9.92 2.78 -4.06
CA MET A 104 -10.44 1.48 -4.46
C MET A 104 -9.45 0.75 -5.38
N GLN A 105 -9.04 -0.46 -5.02
CA GLN A 105 -8.10 -1.29 -5.81
C GLN A 105 -6.72 -0.66 -6.02
N SER A 106 -6.33 0.32 -5.20
CA SER A 106 -4.98 0.88 -5.25
C SER A 106 -3.95 -0.14 -4.75
N GLN A 107 -2.76 -0.14 -5.34
CA GLN A 107 -1.71 -1.12 -5.02
C GLN A 107 -0.33 -0.46 -4.97
N THR A 108 0.45 -0.80 -3.94
CA THR A 108 1.86 -0.45 -3.81
C THR A 108 2.68 -1.69 -3.43
N GLU A 109 3.68 -2.01 -4.23
CA GLU A 109 4.66 -3.08 -3.96
C GLU A 109 6.05 -2.48 -3.72
N GLY A 110 6.33 -1.33 -4.30
CA GLY A 110 7.61 -0.64 -4.15
C GLY A 110 7.81 -0.11 -2.72
N GLU A 111 9.04 -0.19 -2.22
CA GLU A 111 9.44 0.47 -0.99
C GLU A 111 9.23 1.98 -1.11
N SER A 112 8.65 2.58 -0.08
CA SER A 112 8.33 4.02 -0.01
C SER A 112 7.50 4.54 -1.20
N ALA A 113 6.72 3.65 -1.84
CA ALA A 113 5.85 4.00 -2.95
C ALA A 113 4.51 4.56 -2.49
N VAL A 114 3.93 5.44 -3.29
CA VAL A 114 2.65 6.10 -3.00
C VAL A 114 1.67 5.90 -4.16
N ALA A 115 0.50 5.33 -3.88
CA ALA A 115 -0.60 5.18 -4.83
C ALA A 115 -1.88 5.82 -4.27
N LEU A 116 -2.33 6.92 -4.88
CA LEU A 116 -3.51 7.66 -4.47
C LEU A 116 -4.55 7.73 -5.61
N GLY A 117 -5.69 7.09 -5.43
CA GLY A 117 -6.80 7.07 -6.38
C GLY A 117 -7.27 5.66 -6.72
N ALA A 118 -8.36 5.56 -7.48
CA ALA A 118 -8.93 4.28 -7.84
C ALA A 118 -8.09 3.55 -8.91
N GLY A 119 -7.76 2.29 -8.66
CA GLY A 119 -7.01 1.45 -9.60
C GLY A 119 -5.55 1.87 -9.82
N THR A 120 -5.02 2.77 -9.00
CA THR A 120 -3.63 3.22 -9.09
C THR A 120 -2.64 2.11 -8.73
N ARG A 121 -1.46 2.16 -9.34
CA ARG A 121 -0.36 1.24 -9.04
C ARG A 121 0.96 1.97 -8.93
N ALA A 122 1.65 1.79 -7.81
CA ALA A 122 3.01 2.27 -7.61
C ALA A 122 3.90 1.10 -7.19
N ASN A 123 4.33 0.31 -8.20
CA ASN A 123 5.12 -0.91 -7.95
C ASN A 123 6.63 -0.64 -8.02
N GLY A 124 7.04 0.47 -8.62
CA GLY A 124 8.44 0.91 -8.58
C GLY A 124 8.85 1.41 -7.18
N GLN A 125 10.05 1.07 -6.74
CA GLN A 125 10.65 1.63 -5.52
C GLN A 125 10.68 3.17 -5.62
N PHE A 126 10.21 3.86 -4.59
CA PHE A 126 10.02 5.32 -4.56
C PHE A 126 9.07 5.86 -5.64
N GLY A 127 8.22 5.00 -6.20
CA GLY A 127 7.24 5.38 -7.23
C GLY A 127 6.07 6.19 -6.65
N VAL A 128 5.60 7.19 -7.39
CA VAL A 128 4.44 8.01 -7.02
C VAL A 128 3.39 7.94 -8.12
N ALA A 129 2.21 7.38 -7.82
CA ALA A 129 1.07 7.33 -8.73
C ALA A 129 -0.14 8.03 -8.11
N VAL A 130 -0.64 9.09 -8.74
CA VAL A 130 -1.80 9.85 -8.27
C VAL A 130 -2.78 10.08 -9.40
N GLY A 131 -4.03 9.66 -9.23
CA GLY A 131 -5.08 9.80 -10.23
C GLY A 131 -5.94 8.52 -10.32
N HIS A 132 -6.76 8.42 -11.35
CA HIS A 132 -7.50 7.20 -11.67
C HIS A 132 -6.64 6.33 -12.60
N ILE A 133 -6.45 5.06 -12.25
CA ILE A 133 -5.62 4.07 -12.99
C ILE A 133 -4.19 4.51 -13.35
N ALA A 134 -3.65 5.50 -12.64
CA ALA A 134 -2.27 5.93 -12.81
C ALA A 134 -1.28 4.81 -12.41
N LYS A 135 -0.14 4.71 -13.13
CA LYS A 135 0.85 3.65 -12.94
C LYS A 135 2.26 4.24 -12.84
N ALA A 136 2.92 4.04 -11.71
CA ALA A 136 4.34 4.32 -11.51
C ALA A 136 5.07 2.99 -11.27
N ASN A 137 5.34 2.26 -12.37
CA ASN A 137 5.90 0.91 -12.28
C ASN A 137 7.43 0.88 -12.27
N ALA A 138 8.05 1.97 -12.71
CA ALA A 138 9.51 2.09 -12.72
C ALA A 138 10.03 2.72 -11.42
N THR A 139 11.26 2.41 -11.04
CA THR A 139 11.94 2.99 -9.87
C THR A 139 11.97 4.51 -9.97
N LYS A 140 11.53 5.20 -8.91
CA LYS A 140 11.41 6.67 -8.84
C LYS A 140 10.51 7.28 -9.94
N GLY A 141 9.65 6.46 -10.55
CA GLY A 141 8.68 6.92 -11.54
C GLY A 141 7.60 7.78 -10.90
N THR A 142 7.19 8.87 -11.55
CA THR A 142 6.10 9.75 -11.10
C THR A 142 5.01 9.80 -12.17
N ALA A 143 3.79 9.35 -11.82
CA ALA A 143 2.63 9.33 -12.70
C ALA A 143 1.49 10.14 -12.06
N LEU A 144 1.19 11.33 -12.61
CA LEU A 144 0.17 12.23 -12.09
C LEU A 144 -0.91 12.52 -13.14
N GLY A 145 -2.12 12.04 -12.94
CA GLY A 145 -3.27 12.23 -13.81
C GLY A 145 -4.02 10.93 -14.10
N ASP A 146 -5.11 11.02 -14.85
CA ASP A 146 -5.88 9.85 -15.25
C ASP A 146 -5.11 9.02 -16.29
N ALA A 147 -5.09 7.71 -16.12
CA ALA A 147 -4.46 6.75 -17.05
C ALA A 147 -2.96 7.02 -17.37
N THR A 148 -2.26 7.77 -16.53
CA THR A 148 -0.83 8.05 -16.70
C THR A 148 0.03 6.81 -16.49
N ASN A 149 1.19 6.72 -17.18
CA ASN A 149 2.09 5.59 -17.03
C ASN A 149 3.56 6.03 -17.04
N ALA A 150 4.19 6.04 -15.86
CA ALA A 150 5.63 6.23 -15.70
C ALA A 150 6.33 4.87 -15.72
N SER A 151 6.73 4.41 -16.90
CA SER A 151 7.34 3.10 -17.15
C SER A 151 8.88 3.14 -17.26
N ILE A 152 9.45 4.34 -17.29
CA ILE A 152 10.90 4.56 -17.35
C ILE A 152 11.40 5.03 -15.97
N ALA A 153 12.55 4.51 -15.53
CA ALA A 153 13.15 4.90 -14.26
C ALA A 153 13.40 6.41 -14.20
N GLU A 154 13.03 7.03 -13.06
CA GLU A 154 13.12 8.47 -12.85
C GLU A 154 12.25 9.30 -13.83
N GLY A 155 11.37 8.63 -14.59
CA GLY A 155 10.46 9.28 -15.54
C GLY A 155 9.27 9.95 -14.87
N VAL A 156 8.84 11.08 -15.44
CA VAL A 156 7.65 11.81 -15.00
C VAL A 156 6.61 11.83 -16.11
N ALA A 157 5.45 11.23 -15.87
CA ALA A 157 4.26 11.30 -16.71
C ALA A 157 3.24 12.23 -16.04
N LEU A 158 2.94 13.36 -16.65
CA LEU A 158 2.05 14.38 -16.11
C LEU A 158 0.92 14.69 -17.08
N GLY A 159 -0.32 14.66 -16.61
CA GLY A 159 -1.50 14.89 -17.42
C GLY A 159 -2.16 13.58 -17.88
N SER A 160 -3.44 13.67 -18.29
CA SER A 160 -4.22 12.49 -18.68
C SER A 160 -3.56 11.72 -19.83
N SER A 161 -3.49 10.39 -19.68
CA SER A 161 -2.91 9.47 -20.68
C SER A 161 -1.45 9.70 -21.04
N SER A 162 -0.73 10.53 -20.28
CA SER A 162 0.70 10.72 -20.48
C SER A 162 1.49 9.45 -20.18
N VAL A 163 2.49 9.16 -21.01
CA VAL A 163 3.36 7.97 -20.88
C VAL A 163 4.81 8.38 -21.02
N THR A 164 5.71 7.84 -20.18
CA THR A 164 7.15 7.96 -20.43
C THR A 164 7.58 6.88 -21.40
N THR A 165 8.16 7.27 -22.53
CA THR A 165 8.58 6.35 -23.62
C THR A 165 10.06 6.40 -23.94
N THR A 166 10.77 7.45 -23.49
CA THR A 166 12.17 7.68 -23.80
C THR A 166 13.01 7.64 -22.53
N ASP A 167 14.03 6.80 -22.51
CA ASP A 167 14.96 6.69 -21.39
C ASP A 167 15.91 7.89 -21.34
N LYS A 168 16.42 8.20 -20.15
CA LYS A 168 17.45 9.25 -20.01
C LYS A 168 18.72 8.85 -20.74
N GLY A 169 19.34 9.82 -21.42
CA GLY A 169 20.55 9.59 -22.23
C GLY A 169 20.26 9.25 -23.69
N VAL A 170 18.99 9.05 -24.06
CA VAL A 170 18.61 9.08 -25.49
C VAL A 170 18.44 10.53 -25.90
N LEU A 171 19.10 10.90 -27.02
CA LEU A 171 18.94 12.23 -27.59
C LEU A 171 17.46 12.47 -27.90
N GLY A 172 16.92 13.55 -27.38
CA GLY A 172 15.57 14.01 -27.71
C GLY A 172 15.54 14.51 -29.17
N TYR A 173 14.32 14.75 -29.67
CA TYR A 173 14.14 15.36 -30.98
C TYR A 173 15.00 16.62 -31.14
N ASN A 174 15.91 16.62 -32.13
CA ASN A 174 16.72 17.77 -32.50
C ASN A 174 16.06 18.47 -33.69
N PRO A 175 15.41 19.62 -33.52
CA PRO A 175 14.74 20.30 -34.61
C PRO A 175 15.71 20.84 -35.68
N SER A 176 17.02 20.83 -35.38
CA SER A 176 18.07 21.25 -36.34
C SER A 176 18.57 20.09 -37.19
N ASP A 177 18.16 18.84 -36.91
CA ASP A 177 18.48 17.67 -37.71
C ASP A 177 17.19 16.91 -38.07
N PRO A 178 16.58 17.26 -39.23
CA PRO A 178 15.28 16.68 -39.64
C PRO A 178 15.43 15.22 -40.16
N HIS A 179 16.59 14.59 -40.03
CA HIS A 179 16.86 13.23 -40.54
C HIS A 179 17.14 12.19 -39.43
N GLU A 180 17.03 12.54 -38.13
CA GLU A 180 17.00 11.59 -37.02
C GLU A 180 15.58 11.27 -36.51
#